data_9466f0b3e7ce79a89e09c2df66c6b5fb
#
_entry.id   9466f0b3e7ce79a89e09c2df66c6b5fb
#
_cell.length_a   1.000
_cell.length_b   1.000
_cell.length_c   1.000
_cell.angle_alpha   90.00
_cell.angle_beta   90.00
_cell.angle_gamma   90.00
#
_symmetry.space_group_name_H-M   'P 1'
#
loop_
_entity.id
_entity.type
_entity.pdbx_description
1 polymer ?
#
loop_
_entity_poly.entity_id
_entity_poly.type
_entity_poly.pdbx_seq_one_letter_code
_entity_poly.pdbx_strand_id
1 'polypeptide(L)'
;QGALDKMNEVLKEIPKVREDLGYPPLVTPTSQIVGTQAALNVITGERYKTITTEVKNYFLGQYGMAPGKLNKEIKKKAIGEQKEITSRPADKLKPEIANLKAKSESFAKSDEDILTYAMFPDVGTTFLQERNADSLEPELLLNEDDEKHKGDHYAPTEFNITLHGETYHI
;
A
#
# COMPACT_ATOMS: atom_id res chain seq x y z
N GLN A 1 -15.67 6.02 -1.06
CA GLN A 1 -16.99 5.74 -1.60
C GLN A 1 -18.03 6.21 -0.58
N GLY A 2 -18.68 7.36 -0.84
CA GLY A 2 -19.66 7.97 0.08
C GLY A 2 -19.08 8.63 1.33
N ALA A 3 -17.74 8.76 1.43
CA ALA A 3 -17.06 9.33 2.59
C ALA A 3 -16.47 10.75 2.32
N LEU A 4 -16.63 11.28 1.12
CA LEU A 4 -16.12 12.63 0.80
C LEU A 4 -16.70 13.71 1.70
N ASP A 5 -18.01 13.59 2.00
CA ASP A 5 -18.72 14.53 2.88
C ASP A 5 -18.19 14.47 4.33
N LYS A 6 -17.57 13.34 4.72
CA LYS A 6 -17.00 13.11 6.05
C LYS A 6 -15.50 13.29 6.11
N MET A 7 -14.88 13.83 5.07
CA MET A 7 -13.40 13.96 5.00
C MET A 7 -12.84 14.71 6.21
N ASN A 8 -13.49 15.79 6.64
CA ASN A 8 -13.05 16.55 7.82
C ASN A 8 -13.08 15.73 9.13
N GLU A 9 -14.02 14.79 9.25
CA GLU A 9 -14.10 13.89 10.39
C GLU A 9 -12.96 12.86 10.34
N VAL A 10 -12.69 12.30 9.15
CA VAL A 10 -11.57 11.38 8.94
C VAL A 10 -10.24 12.04 9.26
N LEU A 11 -10.01 13.29 8.80
CA LEU A 11 -8.79 14.03 9.11
C LEU A 11 -8.60 14.26 10.62
N LYS A 12 -9.68 14.45 11.38
CA LYS A 12 -9.65 14.56 12.84
C LYS A 12 -9.44 13.21 13.53
N GLU A 13 -9.83 12.12 12.91
CA GLU A 13 -9.68 10.77 13.46
C GLU A 13 -8.29 10.17 13.23
N ILE A 14 -7.59 10.55 12.15
CA ILE A 14 -6.23 10.09 11.82
C ILE A 14 -5.24 10.25 13.00
N PRO A 15 -5.12 11.43 13.64
CA PRO A 15 -4.22 11.61 14.78
C PRO A 15 -4.54 10.67 15.94
N LYS A 16 -5.81 10.43 16.22
CA LYS A 16 -6.26 9.54 17.30
C LYS A 16 -5.92 8.08 17.02
N VAL A 17 -6.15 7.61 15.79
CA VAL A 17 -5.75 6.26 15.39
C VAL A 17 -4.23 6.11 15.42
N ARG A 18 -3.49 7.14 14.98
CA ARG A 18 -2.03 7.14 15.07
C ARG A 18 -1.53 7.04 16.52
N GLU A 19 -2.18 7.74 17.44
CA GLU A 19 -1.88 7.66 18.88
C GLU A 19 -2.15 6.24 19.41
N ASP A 20 -3.31 5.67 19.11
CA ASP A 20 -3.68 4.30 19.53
C ASP A 20 -2.68 3.24 19.04
N LEU A 21 -2.08 3.46 17.88
CA LEU A 21 -1.06 2.59 17.28
C LEU A 21 0.37 2.93 17.75
N GLY A 22 0.55 3.78 18.75
CA GLY A 22 1.86 4.12 19.30
C GLY A 22 2.70 5.01 18.39
N TYR A 23 2.06 5.94 17.68
CA TYR A 23 2.69 6.96 16.85
C TYR A 23 3.58 6.43 15.70
N PRO A 24 3.11 5.48 14.89
CA PRO A 24 3.89 5.05 13.74
C PRO A 24 4.25 6.23 12.82
N PRO A 25 5.40 6.19 12.14
CA PRO A 25 5.69 7.13 11.06
C PRO A 25 4.65 6.95 9.95
N LEU A 26 4.13 8.05 9.40
CA LEU A 26 3.13 8.01 8.33
C LEU A 26 3.80 7.87 6.95
N VAL A 27 4.46 6.75 6.76
CA VAL A 27 5.04 6.30 5.49
C VAL A 27 4.38 4.99 5.07
N THR A 28 4.55 4.55 3.86
CA THR A 28 4.04 3.26 3.39
C THR A 28 4.68 2.10 4.18
N PRO A 29 3.92 1.13 4.71
CA PRO A 29 2.45 0.96 4.61
C PRO A 29 1.67 1.61 5.76
N THR A 30 2.30 2.13 6.79
CA THR A 30 1.65 2.59 8.03
C THR A 30 0.71 3.78 7.83
N SER A 31 0.98 4.67 6.86
CA SER A 31 0.05 5.73 6.47
C SER A 31 -1.29 5.18 5.97
N GLN A 32 -1.25 4.11 5.18
CA GLN A 32 -2.44 3.44 4.69
C GLN A 32 -3.20 2.72 5.81
N ILE A 33 -2.49 2.04 6.71
CA ILE A 33 -3.07 1.35 7.89
C ILE A 33 -3.84 2.35 8.75
N VAL A 34 -3.21 3.47 9.11
CA VAL A 34 -3.81 4.52 9.93
C VAL A 34 -4.99 5.18 9.20
N GLY A 35 -4.81 5.55 7.92
CA GLY A 35 -5.83 6.23 7.14
C GLY A 35 -7.07 5.37 6.90
N THR A 36 -6.89 4.11 6.54
CA THR A 36 -8.00 3.17 6.32
C THR A 36 -8.77 2.92 7.61
N GLN A 37 -8.08 2.70 8.73
CA GLN A 37 -8.76 2.51 10.01
C GLN A 37 -9.52 3.77 10.47
N ALA A 38 -8.95 4.96 10.28
CA ALA A 38 -9.63 6.21 10.57
C ALA A 38 -10.90 6.39 9.73
N ALA A 39 -10.82 6.10 8.43
CA ALA A 39 -11.99 6.13 7.56
C ALA A 39 -13.07 5.14 8.00
N LEU A 40 -12.71 3.92 8.35
CA LEU A 40 -13.66 2.92 8.86
C LEU A 40 -14.31 3.34 10.17
N ASN A 41 -13.56 3.93 11.10
CA ASN A 41 -14.12 4.45 12.37
C ASN A 41 -15.21 5.49 12.11
N VAL A 42 -15.00 6.40 11.15
CA VAL A 42 -15.96 7.44 10.77
C VAL A 42 -17.16 6.86 10.01
N ILE A 43 -16.92 5.99 9.04
CA ILE A 43 -17.98 5.38 8.22
C ILE A 43 -18.92 4.55 9.06
N THR A 44 -18.37 3.75 10.01
CA THR A 44 -19.18 2.87 10.88
C THR A 44 -19.83 3.61 12.04
N GLY A 45 -19.45 4.87 12.29
CA GLY A 45 -19.94 5.69 13.41
C GLY A 45 -19.43 5.24 14.78
N GLU A 46 -18.59 4.22 14.85
CA GLU A 46 -18.04 3.68 16.09
C GLU A 46 -16.55 3.31 15.88
N ARG A 47 -15.68 3.82 16.79
CA ARG A 47 -14.24 3.56 16.72
C ARG A 47 -13.94 2.07 16.92
N TYR A 48 -13.18 1.52 15.98
CA TYR A 48 -12.76 0.11 15.98
C TYR A 48 -13.92 -0.90 16.04
N LYS A 49 -15.11 -0.53 15.53
CA LYS A 49 -16.19 -1.49 15.29
C LYS A 49 -15.75 -2.55 14.28
N THR A 50 -15.12 -2.10 13.22
CA THR A 50 -14.42 -2.94 12.24
C THR A 50 -12.93 -2.67 12.34
N ILE A 51 -12.13 -3.72 12.53
CA ILE A 51 -10.68 -3.63 12.62
C ILE A 51 -10.09 -4.37 11.42
N THR A 52 -9.26 -3.65 10.64
CA THR A 52 -8.63 -4.25 9.45
C THR A 52 -7.61 -5.32 9.82
N THR A 53 -7.34 -6.21 8.88
CA THR A 53 -6.30 -7.25 9.06
C THR A 53 -4.93 -6.63 9.28
N GLU A 54 -4.64 -5.51 8.61
CA GLU A 54 -3.39 -4.77 8.71
C GLU A 54 -3.21 -4.20 10.13
N VAL A 55 -4.26 -3.63 10.72
CA VAL A 55 -4.22 -3.16 12.12
C VAL A 55 -4.00 -4.32 13.10
N LYS A 56 -4.64 -5.48 12.89
CA LYS A 56 -4.39 -6.68 13.69
C LYS A 56 -2.94 -7.13 13.56
N ASN A 57 -2.43 -7.21 12.35
CA ASN A 57 -1.04 -7.58 12.07
C ASN A 57 -0.04 -6.59 12.68
N TYR A 58 -0.40 -5.29 12.69
CA TYR A 58 0.40 -4.27 13.35
C TYR A 58 0.49 -4.52 14.87
N PHE A 59 -0.64 -4.78 15.53
CA PHE A 59 -0.67 -5.13 16.96
C PHE A 59 0.02 -6.45 17.27
N LEU A 60 0.05 -7.39 16.33
CA LEU A 60 0.81 -8.64 16.42
C LEU A 60 2.33 -8.45 16.25
N GLY A 61 2.80 -7.25 15.91
CA GLY A 61 4.21 -6.96 15.73
C GLY A 61 4.79 -7.40 14.37
N GLN A 62 3.95 -7.70 13.38
CA GLN A 62 4.40 -8.12 12.04
C GLN A 62 5.10 -7.00 11.26
N TYR A 63 4.89 -5.75 11.67
CA TYR A 63 5.58 -4.57 11.10
C TYR A 63 6.74 -4.09 11.98
N GLY A 64 7.14 -4.89 12.97
CA GLY A 64 8.17 -4.53 13.93
C GLY A 64 7.59 -3.86 15.18
N MET A 65 8.48 -3.26 15.98
CA MET A 65 8.12 -2.63 17.25
C MET A 65 7.55 -1.22 17.03
N ALA A 66 6.42 -0.93 17.66
CA ALA A 66 5.84 0.41 17.65
C ALA A 66 6.77 1.43 18.34
N PRO A 67 6.89 2.66 17.82
CA PRO A 67 7.73 3.71 18.42
C PRO A 67 7.27 4.13 19.82
N GLY A 68 5.97 4.12 20.05
CA GLY A 68 5.35 4.54 21.31
C GLY A 68 4.48 3.45 21.93
N LYS A 69 3.77 3.82 23.00
CA LYS A 69 2.89 2.90 23.71
C LYS A 69 1.63 2.61 22.91
N LEU A 70 1.35 1.34 22.67
CA LEU A 70 0.11 0.88 22.05
C LEU A 70 -1.06 1.02 23.03
N ASN A 71 -2.23 1.39 22.52
CA ASN A 71 -3.47 1.38 23.29
C ASN A 71 -3.86 -0.06 23.66
N LYS A 72 -3.82 -0.38 24.95
CA LYS A 72 -4.03 -1.74 25.46
C LYS A 72 -5.44 -2.27 25.22
N GLU A 73 -6.45 -1.41 25.31
CA GLU A 73 -7.85 -1.79 25.11
C GLU A 73 -8.10 -2.15 23.65
N ILE A 74 -7.62 -1.30 22.75
CA ILE A 74 -7.76 -1.53 21.32
C ILE A 74 -6.94 -2.75 20.88
N LYS A 75 -5.72 -2.91 21.41
CA LYS A 75 -4.91 -4.12 21.18
C LYS A 75 -5.67 -5.38 21.61
N LYS A 76 -6.26 -5.41 22.79
CA LYS A 76 -7.07 -6.52 23.26
C LYS A 76 -8.28 -6.78 22.38
N LYS A 77 -8.96 -5.72 21.91
CA LYS A 77 -10.09 -5.81 20.98
C LYS A 77 -9.66 -6.37 19.61
N ALA A 78 -8.46 -6.01 19.14
CA ALA A 78 -7.95 -6.39 17.83
C ALA A 78 -7.44 -7.83 17.74
N ILE A 79 -6.66 -8.27 18.73
CA ILE A 79 -5.94 -9.56 18.68
C ILE A 79 -6.30 -10.51 19.84
N GLY A 80 -7.11 -10.06 20.81
CA GLY A 80 -7.50 -10.89 21.97
C GLY A 80 -6.29 -11.32 22.79
N GLU A 81 -6.18 -12.62 23.04
CA GLU A 81 -5.08 -13.23 23.79
C GLU A 81 -3.92 -13.71 22.89
N GLN A 82 -3.92 -13.35 21.62
CA GLN A 82 -2.83 -13.72 20.71
C GLN A 82 -1.52 -13.07 21.15
N LYS A 83 -0.44 -13.85 21.09
CA LYS A 83 0.89 -13.38 21.46
C LYS A 83 1.51 -12.60 20.31
N GLU A 84 2.02 -11.43 20.64
CA GLU A 84 2.78 -10.63 19.69
C GLU A 84 4.14 -11.23 19.34
N ILE A 85 4.63 -10.91 18.17
CA ILE A 85 5.97 -11.26 17.72
C ILE A 85 6.95 -10.30 18.41
N THR A 86 7.88 -10.84 19.16
CA THR A 86 8.94 -10.07 19.84
C THR A 86 10.31 -10.20 19.17
N SER A 87 10.43 -11.13 18.21
CA SER A 87 11.59 -11.31 17.36
C SER A 87 11.39 -10.58 16.02
N ARG A 88 12.45 -10.47 15.23
CA ARG A 88 12.35 -9.95 13.87
C ARG A 88 11.38 -10.82 13.05
N PRO A 89 10.33 -10.23 12.41
CA PRO A 89 9.33 -11.03 11.67
C PRO A 89 9.96 -11.89 10.56
N ALA A 90 10.98 -11.38 9.88
CA ALA A 90 11.68 -12.11 8.81
C ALA A 90 12.31 -13.42 9.28
N ASP A 91 12.68 -13.56 10.57
CA ASP A 91 13.29 -14.79 11.10
C ASP A 91 12.28 -15.95 11.19
N LYS A 92 10.98 -15.64 11.03
CA LYS A 92 9.90 -16.64 11.02
C LYS A 92 9.50 -17.08 9.61
N LEU A 93 10.03 -16.44 8.59
CA LEU A 93 9.79 -16.84 7.20
C LEU A 93 10.49 -18.18 6.93
N LYS A 94 9.77 -19.08 6.31
CA LYS A 94 10.32 -20.36 5.85
C LYS A 94 10.88 -20.18 4.43
N PRO A 95 11.95 -20.89 4.06
CA PRO A 95 12.41 -20.93 2.68
C PRO A 95 11.29 -21.46 1.77
N GLU A 96 10.92 -20.72 0.75
CA GLU A 96 9.79 -21.05 -0.13
C GLU A 96 10.19 -21.36 -1.57
N ILE A 97 11.43 -21.08 -1.98
CA ILE A 97 11.89 -21.24 -3.38
C ILE A 97 11.62 -22.62 -3.95
N ALA A 98 11.89 -23.69 -3.19
CA ALA A 98 11.63 -25.06 -3.66
C ALA A 98 10.14 -25.32 -3.95
N ASN A 99 9.26 -24.80 -3.10
CA ASN A 99 7.82 -24.92 -3.26
C ASN A 99 7.31 -24.06 -4.42
N LEU A 100 7.84 -22.83 -4.56
CA LEU A 100 7.51 -21.93 -5.67
C LEU A 100 7.96 -22.53 -7.01
N LYS A 101 9.16 -23.12 -7.06
CA LYS A 101 9.66 -23.81 -8.24
C LYS A 101 8.74 -24.94 -8.69
N ALA A 102 8.30 -25.77 -7.75
CA ALA A 102 7.34 -26.85 -8.04
C ALA A 102 6.00 -26.32 -8.55
N LYS A 103 5.49 -25.21 -7.98
CA LYS A 103 4.21 -24.62 -8.39
C LYS A 103 4.27 -23.92 -9.75
N SER A 104 5.43 -23.40 -10.13
CA SER A 104 5.63 -22.64 -11.36
C SER A 104 6.21 -23.48 -12.51
N GLU A 105 6.44 -24.77 -12.31
CA GLU A 105 7.11 -25.67 -13.26
C GLU A 105 6.49 -25.64 -14.68
N SER A 106 5.18 -25.43 -14.79
CA SER A 106 4.48 -25.42 -16.07
C SER A 106 4.68 -24.14 -16.88
N PHE A 107 5.14 -23.03 -16.27
CA PHE A 107 5.25 -21.74 -16.94
C PHE A 107 6.56 -20.99 -16.68
N ALA A 108 7.30 -21.32 -15.64
CA ALA A 108 8.60 -20.70 -15.36
C ALA A 108 9.71 -21.43 -16.12
N LYS A 109 10.56 -20.68 -16.81
CA LYS A 109 11.69 -21.19 -17.61
C LYS A 109 13.04 -20.83 -16.99
N SER A 110 13.08 -19.91 -16.03
CA SER A 110 14.29 -19.44 -15.36
C SER A 110 14.04 -19.14 -13.88
N ASP A 111 15.10 -18.89 -13.13
CA ASP A 111 14.98 -18.49 -11.71
C ASP A 111 14.32 -17.10 -11.58
N GLU A 112 14.52 -16.20 -12.54
CA GLU A 112 13.83 -14.89 -12.59
C GLU A 112 12.32 -15.06 -12.75
N ASP A 113 11.87 -16.05 -13.52
CA ASP A 113 10.44 -16.37 -13.67
C ASP A 113 9.85 -16.84 -12.34
N ILE A 114 10.58 -17.66 -11.60
CA ILE A 114 10.18 -18.13 -10.27
C ILE A 114 10.05 -16.95 -9.30
N LEU A 115 11.00 -16.01 -9.36
CA LEU A 115 10.95 -14.79 -8.55
C LEU A 115 9.82 -13.86 -8.97
N THR A 116 9.55 -13.73 -10.27
CA THR A 116 8.41 -12.98 -10.80
C THR A 116 7.09 -13.57 -10.27
N TYR A 117 6.94 -14.88 -10.33
CA TYR A 117 5.79 -15.59 -9.76
C TYR A 117 5.68 -15.39 -8.23
N ALA A 118 6.82 -15.43 -7.51
CA ALA A 118 6.85 -15.23 -6.07
C ALA A 118 6.36 -13.84 -5.65
N MET A 119 6.72 -12.82 -6.42
CA MET A 119 6.36 -11.42 -6.13
C MET A 119 4.95 -11.08 -6.62
N PHE A 120 4.51 -11.65 -7.72
CA PHE A 120 3.26 -11.32 -8.41
C PHE A 120 2.55 -12.60 -8.85
N PRO A 121 1.98 -13.40 -7.93
CA PRO A 121 1.49 -14.75 -8.27
C PRO A 121 0.40 -14.75 -9.36
N ASP A 122 -0.54 -13.83 -9.33
CA ASP A 122 -1.64 -13.80 -10.29
C ASP A 122 -1.20 -13.16 -11.63
N VAL A 123 -0.76 -11.90 -11.56
CA VAL A 123 -0.35 -11.13 -12.77
C VAL A 123 0.90 -11.74 -13.41
N GLY A 124 1.87 -12.17 -12.60
CA GLY A 124 3.09 -12.82 -13.07
C GLY A 124 2.81 -14.14 -13.77
N THR A 125 1.87 -14.94 -13.27
CA THR A 125 1.47 -16.18 -13.95
C THR A 125 0.89 -15.90 -15.34
N THR A 126 -0.05 -14.95 -15.44
CA THR A 126 -0.65 -14.56 -16.72
C THR A 126 0.42 -14.07 -17.68
N PHE A 127 1.27 -13.14 -17.26
CA PHE A 127 2.37 -12.63 -18.07
C PHE A 127 3.31 -13.74 -18.58
N LEU A 128 3.74 -14.65 -17.69
CA LEU A 128 4.66 -15.73 -18.07
C LEU A 128 4.02 -16.73 -19.04
N GLN A 129 2.73 -17.00 -18.90
CA GLN A 129 1.98 -17.86 -19.81
C GLN A 129 1.82 -17.22 -21.18
N GLU A 130 1.41 -15.95 -21.25
CA GLU A 130 1.27 -15.17 -22.48
C GLU A 130 2.61 -15.01 -23.19
N ARG A 131 3.69 -14.71 -22.48
CA ARG A 131 5.05 -14.66 -23.01
C ARG A 131 5.45 -16.01 -23.62
N ASN A 132 5.14 -17.11 -22.94
CA ASN A 132 5.49 -18.45 -23.40
C ASN A 132 4.68 -18.90 -24.62
N ALA A 133 3.47 -18.38 -24.76
CA ALA A 133 2.59 -18.60 -25.91
C ALA A 133 2.86 -17.65 -27.09
N ASP A 134 3.83 -16.73 -26.94
CA ASP A 134 4.13 -15.67 -27.92
C ASP A 134 2.91 -14.78 -28.23
N SER A 135 2.05 -14.61 -27.22
CA SER A 135 0.79 -13.88 -27.29
C SER A 135 0.81 -12.55 -26.53
N LEU A 136 1.98 -12.11 -26.06
CA LEU A 136 2.13 -10.77 -25.47
C LEU A 136 1.87 -9.73 -26.55
N GLU A 137 0.81 -8.95 -26.37
CA GLU A 137 0.65 -7.73 -27.14
C GLU A 137 1.68 -6.70 -26.64
N PRO A 138 2.49 -6.12 -27.53
CA PRO A 138 3.39 -5.04 -27.11
C PRO A 138 2.54 -3.91 -26.55
N GLU A 139 2.93 -3.38 -25.38
CA GLU A 139 2.33 -2.17 -24.86
C GLU A 139 2.41 -1.11 -25.96
N LEU A 140 1.25 -0.58 -26.35
CA LEU A 140 1.18 0.50 -27.32
C LEU A 140 1.91 1.69 -26.69
N LEU A 141 3.19 1.83 -27.01
CA LEU A 141 3.90 3.07 -26.79
C LEU A 141 3.07 4.14 -27.49
N LEU A 142 2.68 5.18 -26.75
CA LEU A 142 1.98 6.33 -27.30
C LEU A 142 2.71 6.73 -28.58
N ASN A 143 2.06 6.54 -29.75
CA ASN A 143 2.65 6.93 -31.02
C ASN A 143 2.91 8.44 -30.94
N GLU A 144 4.02 8.90 -31.53
CA GLU A 144 4.31 10.35 -31.63
C GLU A 144 3.16 11.13 -32.28
N ASP A 145 2.29 10.45 -33.04
CA ASP A 145 1.08 11.01 -33.63
C ASP A 145 -0.05 11.26 -32.62
N ASP A 146 -0.11 10.54 -31.50
CA ASP A 146 -1.04 10.81 -30.40
C ASP A 146 -0.64 12.08 -29.63
N GLU A 147 0.61 12.51 -29.70
CA GLU A 147 1.04 13.79 -29.16
C GLU A 147 0.52 14.98 -29.99
N LYS A 148 0.27 14.80 -31.29
CA LYS A 148 -0.28 15.87 -32.16
C LYS A 148 -1.75 16.17 -31.87
N HIS A 149 -2.48 15.28 -31.20
CA HIS A 149 -3.88 15.49 -30.79
C HIS A 149 -4.06 15.93 -29.35
N LYS A 150 -3.00 16.05 -28.57
CA LYS A 150 -3.03 16.81 -27.32
C LYS A 150 -3.03 18.29 -27.67
N GLY A 151 -4.22 18.79 -28.02
CA GLY A 151 -4.40 20.23 -28.11
C GLY A 151 -3.91 20.87 -26.83
N ASP A 152 -3.08 21.91 -26.95
CA ASP A 152 -2.70 22.99 -26.03
C ASP A 152 -2.71 22.73 -24.49
N HIS A 153 -2.57 21.49 -24.03
CA HIS A 153 -2.40 21.14 -22.63
C HIS A 153 -0.94 20.84 -22.27
N TYR A 154 -0.01 21.59 -22.85
CA TYR A 154 1.32 21.62 -22.28
C TYR A 154 1.23 22.27 -20.89
N ALA A 155 1.66 21.57 -19.88
CA ALA A 155 1.94 22.22 -18.61
C ALA A 155 2.92 23.37 -18.93
N PRO A 156 2.59 24.62 -18.56
CA PRO A 156 3.48 25.72 -18.85
C PRO A 156 4.85 25.43 -18.24
N THR A 157 5.90 25.55 -19.04
CA THR A 157 7.29 25.38 -18.62
C THR A 157 7.84 26.63 -17.93
N GLU A 158 7.09 27.73 -17.99
CA GLU A 158 7.43 28.99 -17.37
C GLU A 158 6.25 29.50 -16.55
N PHE A 159 6.52 29.94 -15.35
CA PHE A 159 5.54 30.50 -14.43
C PHE A 159 5.97 31.89 -13.97
N ASN A 160 5.01 32.79 -13.87
CA ASN A 160 5.18 34.06 -13.19
C ASN A 160 4.55 33.98 -11.81
N ILE A 161 5.36 34.02 -10.75
CA ILE A 161 4.88 34.01 -9.38
C ILE A 161 5.09 35.43 -8.80
N THR A 162 4.01 36.10 -8.39
CA THR A 162 4.11 37.39 -7.71
C THR A 162 3.99 37.19 -6.19
N LEU A 163 5.05 37.51 -5.46
CA LEU A 163 5.12 37.52 -4.02
C LEU A 163 5.46 38.90 -3.51
N HIS A 164 4.68 39.44 -2.59
CA HIS A 164 4.89 40.76 -2.00
C HIS A 164 5.06 41.93 -3.00
N GLY A 165 4.45 41.79 -4.19
CA GLY A 165 4.55 42.83 -5.25
C GLY A 165 5.74 42.66 -6.19
N GLU A 166 6.60 41.68 -5.99
CA GLU A 166 7.70 41.31 -6.91
C GLU A 166 7.31 40.09 -7.72
N THR A 167 7.60 40.12 -9.03
CA THR A 167 7.29 39.02 -9.93
C THR A 167 8.56 38.24 -10.26
N TYR A 168 8.51 36.93 -10.02
CA TYR A 168 9.57 35.96 -10.32
C TYR A 168 9.17 35.15 -11.54
N HIS A 169 10.08 35.02 -12.50
CA HIS A 169 9.97 34.11 -13.63
C HIS A 169 10.67 32.79 -13.27
N ILE A 170 9.96 31.66 -13.33
CA ILE A 170 10.49 30.31 -13.02
C ILE A 170 10.27 29.42 -14.23
#